data_7c3aee71237bda90c9611b9ff6194f17
#
_entry.id   7c3aee71237bda90c9611b9ff6194f17
#
_cell.length_a   1.000
_cell.length_b   1.000
_cell.length_c   1.000
_cell.angle_alpha   90.00
_cell.angle_beta   90.00
_cell.angle_gamma   90.00
#
_symmetry.space_group_name_H-M   'P 1'
#
loop_
_entity.id
_entity.type
_entity.pdbx_description
1 polymer ?
#
loop_
_entity_poly.entity_id
_entity_poly.type
_entity_poly.pdbx_seq_one_letter_code
_entity_poly.pdbx_strand_id
1 'polypeptide(L)'
;LAAEAMYLRASLYATKGKNYNPHNNNSPQFELNRARELCESAVHSFPGSDGALHDGQLLNELKRPHLQLSSELVNIPDQPFRSLVSYRNLNRIYLKLISVNHEEMKAIDKKTTSELWQALAEKKALRNWSVNLPDLQDLQEHSAELKTDALPPGMYVLMASKHEDFGLKDNIMA
;
A
#
# COMPACT_ATOMS: atom_id res chain seq x y z
N LEU A 1 -29.99 -2.06 -17.56
CA LEU A 1 -30.31 -3.37 -16.96
C LEU A 1 -29.13 -4.37 -17.05
N ALA A 2 -28.54 -4.60 -18.26
CA ALA A 2 -27.46 -5.61 -18.40
C ALA A 2 -26.19 -5.18 -17.64
N ALA A 3 -25.73 -3.94 -17.79
CA ALA A 3 -24.58 -3.41 -17.06
C ALA A 3 -24.83 -3.41 -15.53
N GLU A 4 -26.03 -3.03 -15.11
CA GLU A 4 -26.42 -3.05 -13.69
C GLU A 4 -26.37 -4.48 -13.09
N ALA A 5 -26.83 -5.47 -13.85
CA ALA A 5 -26.73 -6.88 -13.43
C ALA A 5 -25.25 -7.34 -13.32
N MET A 6 -24.38 -6.86 -14.20
CA MET A 6 -22.94 -7.13 -14.13
C MET A 6 -22.30 -6.48 -12.89
N TYR A 7 -22.65 -5.23 -12.60
CA TYR A 7 -22.20 -4.54 -11.39
C TYR A 7 -22.63 -5.28 -10.12
N LEU A 8 -23.90 -5.66 -9.99
CA LEU A 8 -24.38 -6.41 -8.82
C LEU A 8 -23.62 -7.72 -8.65
N ARG A 9 -23.37 -8.44 -9.75
CA ARG A 9 -22.59 -9.67 -9.73
C ARG A 9 -21.14 -9.42 -9.35
N ALA A 10 -20.50 -8.40 -9.90
CA ALA A 10 -19.13 -8.00 -9.55
C ALA A 10 -19.01 -7.62 -8.07
N SER A 11 -19.98 -6.88 -7.54
CA SER A 11 -20.04 -6.51 -6.12
C SER A 11 -20.16 -7.72 -5.19
N LEU A 12 -20.92 -8.75 -5.57
CA LEU A 12 -20.98 -10.00 -4.82
C LEU A 12 -19.64 -10.72 -4.78
N TYR A 13 -18.93 -10.81 -5.92
CA TYR A 13 -17.58 -11.38 -5.96
C TYR A 13 -16.58 -10.55 -5.16
N ALA A 14 -16.64 -9.21 -5.23
CA ALA A 14 -15.79 -8.33 -4.45
C ALA A 14 -16.04 -8.52 -2.94
N THR A 15 -17.29 -8.58 -2.51
CA THR A 15 -17.66 -8.84 -1.10
C THR A 15 -17.14 -10.20 -0.63
N LYS A 16 -17.28 -11.23 -1.46
CA LYS A 16 -16.79 -12.58 -1.15
C LYS A 16 -15.25 -12.59 -1.08
N GLY A 17 -14.56 -11.90 -2.01
CA GLY A 17 -13.12 -11.80 -2.04
C GLY A 17 -12.53 -11.08 -0.82
N LYS A 18 -13.22 -10.08 -0.27
CA LYS A 18 -12.81 -9.38 0.97
C LYS A 18 -12.78 -10.31 2.21
N ASN A 19 -13.41 -11.47 2.16
CA ASN A 19 -13.38 -12.49 3.21
C ASN A 19 -12.19 -13.47 3.06
N TYR A 20 -11.23 -13.16 2.21
CA TYR A 20 -10.03 -13.97 2.07
C TYR A 20 -9.26 -14.08 3.39
N ASN A 21 -8.84 -15.29 3.71
CA ASN A 21 -7.98 -15.59 4.85
C ASN A 21 -6.89 -16.57 4.40
N PRO A 22 -5.61 -16.18 4.38
CA PRO A 22 -4.51 -17.02 3.90
C PRO A 22 -4.28 -18.28 4.74
N HIS A 23 -4.82 -18.34 5.97
CA HIS A 23 -4.73 -19.50 6.85
C HIS A 23 -5.87 -20.52 6.64
N ASN A 24 -6.77 -20.26 5.69
CA ASN A 24 -7.89 -21.14 5.38
C ASN A 24 -7.84 -21.58 3.91
N ASN A 25 -7.57 -22.86 3.67
CA ASN A 25 -7.45 -23.44 2.32
C ASN A 25 -8.70 -23.28 1.43
N ASN A 26 -9.88 -23.08 2.02
CA ASN A 26 -11.14 -22.84 1.30
C ASN A 26 -11.45 -21.35 1.12
N SER A 27 -10.49 -20.49 1.38
CA SER A 27 -10.65 -19.04 1.31
C SER A 27 -10.79 -18.56 -0.14
N PRO A 28 -11.65 -17.55 -0.41
CA PRO A 28 -11.94 -17.05 -1.76
C PRO A 28 -10.83 -16.13 -2.29
N GLN A 29 -9.62 -16.61 -2.48
CA GLN A 29 -8.43 -15.83 -2.87
C GLN A 29 -8.64 -15.04 -4.16
N PHE A 30 -9.20 -15.67 -5.21
CA PHE A 30 -9.27 -15.06 -6.55
C PHE A 30 -10.66 -14.47 -6.90
N GLU A 31 -11.53 -14.30 -5.94
CA GLU A 31 -12.86 -13.72 -6.22
C GLU A 31 -12.78 -12.23 -6.59
N LEU A 32 -11.76 -11.49 -6.10
CA LEU A 32 -11.51 -10.11 -6.54
C LEU A 32 -11.13 -10.03 -8.01
N ASN A 33 -10.41 -11.04 -8.55
CA ASN A 33 -10.10 -11.11 -9.97
C ASN A 33 -11.36 -11.30 -10.81
N ARG A 34 -12.29 -12.15 -10.37
CA ARG A 34 -13.59 -12.33 -11.03
C ARG A 34 -14.42 -11.04 -11.04
N ALA A 35 -14.40 -10.31 -9.92
CA ALA A 35 -15.03 -8.99 -9.85
C ALA A 35 -14.40 -8.03 -10.87
N ARG A 36 -13.08 -7.95 -10.93
CA ARG A 36 -12.35 -7.13 -11.89
C ARG A 36 -12.73 -7.45 -13.33
N GLU A 37 -12.71 -8.74 -13.71
CA GLU A 37 -13.04 -9.18 -15.08
C GLU A 37 -14.47 -8.78 -15.49
N LEU A 38 -15.43 -8.91 -14.57
CA LEU A 38 -16.81 -8.48 -14.82
C LEU A 38 -16.90 -6.97 -14.99
N CYS A 39 -16.24 -6.17 -14.16
CA CYS A 39 -16.21 -4.72 -14.28
C CYS A 39 -15.56 -4.28 -15.62
N GLU A 40 -14.42 -4.88 -15.99
CA GLU A 40 -13.75 -4.60 -17.26
C GLU A 40 -14.65 -4.91 -18.46
N SER A 41 -15.35 -6.05 -18.43
CA SER A 41 -16.30 -6.45 -19.46
C SER A 41 -17.50 -5.49 -19.53
N ALA A 42 -18.05 -5.06 -18.39
CA ALA A 42 -19.19 -4.16 -18.35
C ALA A 42 -18.83 -2.77 -18.90
N VAL A 43 -17.70 -2.21 -18.48
CA VAL A 43 -17.21 -0.90 -18.97
C VAL A 43 -16.97 -0.95 -20.48
N HIS A 44 -16.42 -2.06 -20.99
CA HIS A 44 -16.17 -2.23 -22.42
C HIS A 44 -17.47 -2.39 -23.24
N SER A 45 -18.42 -3.19 -22.75
CA SER A 45 -19.63 -3.56 -23.50
C SER A 45 -20.74 -2.53 -23.44
N PHE A 46 -20.76 -1.72 -22.39
CA PHE A 46 -21.84 -0.75 -22.13
C PHE A 46 -21.32 0.65 -21.79
N PRO A 47 -20.44 1.24 -22.61
CA PRO A 47 -19.82 2.52 -22.29
C PRO A 47 -20.87 3.61 -22.07
N GLY A 48 -20.71 4.40 -21.01
CA GLY A 48 -21.59 5.52 -20.67
C GLY A 48 -22.92 5.15 -20.00
N SER A 49 -23.18 3.88 -19.73
CA SER A 49 -24.33 3.49 -18.92
C SER A 49 -24.05 3.65 -17.42
N ASP A 50 -25.12 3.90 -16.61
CA ASP A 50 -24.97 4.04 -15.15
C ASP A 50 -24.33 2.81 -14.51
N GLY A 51 -24.70 1.60 -14.95
CA GLY A 51 -24.06 0.36 -14.49
C GLY A 51 -22.56 0.33 -14.78
N ALA A 52 -22.12 0.73 -15.99
CA ALA A 52 -20.71 0.78 -16.34
C ALA A 52 -19.94 1.89 -15.56
N LEU A 53 -20.61 2.96 -15.14
CA LEU A 53 -20.00 3.96 -14.26
C LEU A 53 -19.71 3.37 -12.87
N HIS A 54 -20.67 2.62 -12.31
CA HIS A 54 -20.48 1.91 -11.04
C HIS A 54 -19.40 0.82 -11.14
N ASP A 55 -19.39 0.05 -12.24
CA ASP A 55 -18.32 -0.91 -12.52
C ASP A 55 -16.95 -0.25 -12.62
N GLY A 56 -16.85 0.91 -13.26
CA GLY A 56 -15.63 1.70 -13.35
C GLY A 56 -15.12 2.17 -11.98
N GLN A 57 -16.02 2.58 -11.09
CA GLN A 57 -15.67 2.95 -9.70
C GLN A 57 -15.15 1.74 -8.92
N LEU A 58 -15.84 0.61 -8.98
CA LEU A 58 -15.41 -0.63 -8.34
C LEU A 58 -14.06 -1.11 -8.90
N LEU A 59 -13.86 -1.05 -10.20
CA LEU A 59 -12.61 -1.39 -10.86
C LEU A 59 -11.44 -0.53 -10.37
N ASN A 60 -11.65 0.78 -10.22
CA ASN A 60 -10.64 1.69 -9.66
C ASN A 60 -10.32 1.36 -8.20
N GLU A 61 -11.31 1.00 -7.39
CA GLU A 61 -11.10 0.56 -6.00
C GLU A 61 -10.27 -0.73 -5.96
N LEU A 62 -10.62 -1.73 -6.77
CA LEU A 62 -9.92 -3.01 -6.84
C LEU A 62 -8.46 -2.86 -7.29
N LYS A 63 -8.19 -1.96 -8.25
CA LYS A 63 -6.85 -1.70 -8.79
C LYS A 63 -6.03 -0.71 -7.95
N ARG A 64 -6.63 -0.08 -6.96
CA ARG A 64 -5.95 0.95 -6.16
C ARG A 64 -4.79 0.34 -5.39
N PRO A 65 -3.56 0.84 -5.54
CA PRO A 65 -2.43 0.42 -4.74
C PRO A 65 -2.65 0.78 -3.26
N HIS A 66 -2.22 -0.10 -2.38
CA HIS A 66 -2.15 0.15 -0.94
C HIS A 66 -0.75 -0.13 -0.42
N LEU A 67 -0.28 0.70 0.50
CA LEU A 67 1.00 0.55 1.17
C LEU A 67 0.85 1.04 2.60
N GLN A 68 1.23 0.21 3.56
CA GLN A 68 1.33 0.58 4.98
C GLN A 68 2.64 0.03 5.53
N LEU A 69 3.33 0.85 6.31
CA LEU A 69 4.56 0.47 7.01
C LEU A 69 4.31 0.56 8.52
N SER A 70 4.74 -0.45 9.25
CA SER A 70 4.68 -0.50 10.71
C SER A 70 6.02 -0.96 11.26
N SER A 71 6.51 -0.29 12.29
CA SER A 71 7.76 -0.61 12.98
C SER A 71 7.57 -0.43 14.48
N GLU A 72 8.40 -1.11 15.26
CA GLU A 72 8.46 -0.84 16.68
C GLU A 72 9.04 0.56 16.92
N LEU A 73 8.47 1.28 17.90
CA LEU A 73 8.93 2.63 18.25
C LEU A 73 10.32 2.66 18.88
N VAL A 74 10.71 1.55 19.53
CA VAL A 74 12.01 1.42 20.18
C VAL A 74 12.64 0.10 19.75
N ASN A 75 13.82 0.19 19.16
CA ASN A 75 14.62 -0.94 18.75
C ASN A 75 15.94 -0.95 19.53
N ILE A 76 16.53 -2.14 19.71
CA ILE A 76 17.81 -2.28 20.41
C ILE A 76 18.92 -1.69 19.52
N PRO A 77 19.71 -0.72 20.00
CA PRO A 77 20.83 -0.17 19.23
C PRO A 77 21.82 -1.26 18.83
N ASP A 78 22.49 -1.02 17.71
CA ASP A 78 23.54 -1.91 17.17
C ASP A 78 23.05 -3.34 16.85
N GLN A 79 21.73 -3.54 16.77
CA GLN A 79 21.10 -4.77 16.32
C GLN A 79 20.18 -4.53 15.11
N PRO A 80 20.11 -5.48 14.16
CA PRO A 80 19.13 -5.41 13.07
C PRO A 80 17.71 -5.49 13.61
N PHE A 81 16.80 -4.74 13.03
CA PHE A 81 15.38 -4.77 13.37
C PHE A 81 14.51 -5.07 12.15
N ARG A 82 13.24 -5.34 12.39
CA ARG A 82 12.27 -5.65 11.35
C ARG A 82 11.11 -4.66 11.38
N SER A 83 10.64 -4.33 10.20
CA SER A 83 9.40 -3.58 9.99
C SER A 83 8.44 -4.43 9.18
N LEU A 84 7.16 -4.31 9.43
CA LEU A 84 6.12 -4.97 8.66
C LEU A 84 5.62 -4.01 7.57
N VAL A 85 5.62 -4.46 6.33
CA VAL A 85 4.94 -3.77 5.25
C VAL A 85 3.69 -4.54 4.85
N SER A 86 2.53 -3.85 4.85
CA SER A 86 1.29 -4.35 4.26
C SER A 86 1.07 -3.64 2.93
N TYR A 87 0.74 -4.40 1.90
CA TYR A 87 0.65 -3.86 0.54
C TYR A 87 -0.40 -4.60 -0.30
N ARG A 88 -0.88 -3.90 -1.33
CA ARG A 88 -1.77 -4.45 -2.35
C ARG A 88 -1.46 -3.78 -3.69
N ASN A 89 -1.46 -4.56 -4.78
CA ASN A 89 -1.20 -4.08 -6.14
C ASN A 89 0.15 -3.33 -6.28
N LEU A 90 1.16 -3.80 -5.58
CA LEU A 90 2.54 -3.29 -5.63
C LEU A 90 3.50 -4.46 -5.74
N ASN A 91 4.46 -4.36 -6.64
CA ASN A 91 5.55 -5.34 -6.82
C ASN A 91 6.92 -4.82 -6.38
N ARG A 92 7.01 -3.53 -6.07
CA ARG A 92 8.23 -2.86 -5.58
C ARG A 92 7.87 -1.67 -4.73
N ILE A 93 8.68 -1.45 -3.71
CA ILE A 93 8.65 -0.24 -2.89
C ILE A 93 10.06 0.33 -2.76
N TYR A 94 10.13 1.63 -2.48
CA TYR A 94 11.34 2.38 -2.21
C TYR A 94 11.35 2.80 -0.76
N LEU A 95 12.50 2.65 -0.13
CA LEU A 95 12.70 2.92 1.30
C LEU A 95 13.76 3.97 1.48
N LYS A 96 13.52 4.89 2.41
CA LYS A 96 14.43 5.97 2.77
C LYS A 96 14.56 6.04 4.28
N LEU A 97 15.77 5.90 4.78
CA LEU A 97 16.09 6.03 6.19
C LEU A 97 16.75 7.37 6.44
N ILE A 98 16.24 8.11 7.42
CA ILE A 98 16.69 9.47 7.75
C ILE A 98 17.02 9.52 9.24
N SER A 99 18.15 10.12 9.61
CA SER A 99 18.42 10.48 11.00
C SER A 99 17.76 11.82 11.32
N VAL A 100 17.14 11.91 12.49
CA VAL A 100 16.54 13.14 13.02
C VAL A 100 17.04 13.39 14.44
N ASN A 101 17.13 14.65 14.83
CA ASN A 101 17.42 15.03 16.21
C ASN A 101 16.12 15.40 16.95
N HIS A 102 16.22 15.64 18.26
CA HIS A 102 15.07 15.93 19.11
C HIS A 102 14.33 17.20 18.71
N GLU A 103 15.04 18.27 18.31
CA GLU A 103 14.42 19.53 17.88
C GLU A 103 13.69 19.37 16.54
N GLU A 104 14.28 18.59 15.63
CA GLU A 104 13.64 18.25 14.38
C GLU A 104 12.38 17.40 14.60
N MET A 105 12.41 16.45 15.54
CA MET A 105 11.25 15.64 15.87
C MET A 105 10.11 16.49 16.43
N LYS A 106 10.39 17.41 17.34
CA LYS A 106 9.38 18.39 17.85
C LYS A 106 8.83 19.29 16.74
N ALA A 107 9.64 19.66 15.76
CA ALA A 107 9.18 20.48 14.64
C ALA A 107 8.30 19.67 13.68
N ILE A 108 8.59 18.38 13.55
CA ILE A 108 7.84 17.39 12.76
C ILE A 108 6.42 17.22 13.34
N ASP A 109 6.29 17.04 14.65
CA ASP A 109 5.00 16.83 15.34
C ASP A 109 3.99 17.97 15.15
N LYS A 110 4.47 19.16 14.77
CA LYS A 110 3.62 20.34 14.54
C LYS A 110 3.14 20.50 13.10
N LYS A 111 3.62 19.67 12.18
CA LYS A 111 3.33 19.76 10.76
C LYS A 111 2.12 18.94 10.36
N THR A 112 1.43 19.37 9.33
CA THR A 112 0.45 18.51 8.65
C THR A 112 1.16 17.33 7.97
N THR A 113 0.45 16.24 7.72
CA THR A 113 1.02 15.03 7.11
C THR A 113 1.75 15.33 5.77
N SER A 114 1.19 16.22 4.94
CA SER A 114 1.81 16.58 3.65
C SER A 114 3.08 17.41 3.82
N GLU A 115 3.09 18.40 4.71
CA GLU A 115 4.28 19.22 5.02
C GLU A 115 5.39 18.39 5.65
N LEU A 116 5.00 17.47 6.51
CA LEU A 116 5.90 16.53 7.14
C LEU A 116 6.57 15.62 6.11
N TRP A 117 5.75 15.00 5.24
CA TRP A 117 6.26 14.14 4.18
C TRP A 117 7.27 14.87 3.30
N GLN A 118 6.91 16.08 2.82
CA GLN A 118 7.78 16.87 1.96
C GLN A 118 9.10 17.23 2.66
N ALA A 119 9.04 17.71 3.89
CA ALA A 119 10.22 18.04 4.68
C ALA A 119 11.17 16.84 4.88
N LEU A 120 10.62 15.65 5.10
CA LEU A 120 11.40 14.43 5.23
C LEU A 120 11.93 13.92 3.88
N ALA A 121 11.15 14.04 2.81
CA ALA A 121 11.56 13.66 1.46
C ALA A 121 12.77 14.48 0.96
N GLU A 122 12.85 15.74 1.32
CA GLU A 122 13.97 16.64 0.97
C GLU A 122 15.23 16.41 1.82
N LYS A 123 15.10 15.78 3.00
CA LYS A 123 16.26 15.50 3.86
C LYS A 123 17.23 14.52 3.21
N LYS A 124 18.51 14.70 3.53
CA LYS A 124 19.56 13.75 3.14
C LYS A 124 19.30 12.39 3.81
N ALA A 125 19.18 11.36 2.99
CA ALA A 125 19.05 10.00 3.49
C ALA A 125 20.37 9.48 4.07
N LEU A 126 20.30 8.72 5.16
CA LEU A 126 21.37 7.82 5.56
C LEU A 126 21.48 6.65 4.56
N ARG A 127 20.32 6.14 4.12
CA ARG A 127 20.23 5.05 3.17
C ARG A 127 18.97 5.17 2.34
N ASN A 128 19.09 4.88 1.04
CA ASN A 128 17.98 4.63 0.12
C ASN A 128 18.15 3.23 -0.47
N TRP A 129 17.06 2.48 -0.55
CA TRP A 129 17.05 1.17 -1.22
C TRP A 129 15.64 0.84 -1.71
N SER A 130 15.54 -0.15 -2.58
CA SER A 130 14.26 -0.68 -3.01
C SER A 130 14.13 -2.15 -2.64
N VAL A 131 12.90 -2.60 -2.47
CA VAL A 131 12.56 -4.00 -2.18
C VAL A 131 11.51 -4.45 -3.18
N ASN A 132 11.74 -5.61 -3.81
CA ASN A 132 10.73 -6.28 -4.61
C ASN A 132 9.80 -7.03 -3.66
N LEU A 133 8.50 -6.84 -3.87
CA LEU A 133 7.44 -7.51 -3.12
C LEU A 133 6.87 -8.65 -3.97
N PRO A 134 6.52 -9.80 -3.37
CA PRO A 134 5.80 -10.85 -4.06
C PRO A 134 4.50 -10.32 -4.67
N ASP A 135 4.29 -10.57 -5.96
CA ASP A 135 3.03 -10.25 -6.64
C ASP A 135 2.27 -11.55 -6.91
N LEU A 136 1.25 -11.81 -6.10
CA LEU A 136 0.39 -13.00 -6.23
C LEU A 136 -0.77 -12.78 -7.20
N GLN A 137 -0.91 -11.59 -7.78
CA GLN A 137 -1.92 -11.23 -8.78
C GLN A 137 -3.36 -11.55 -8.37
N ASP A 138 -3.65 -11.51 -7.07
CA ASP A 138 -4.95 -11.87 -6.49
C ASP A 138 -5.75 -10.66 -5.98
N LEU A 139 -5.19 -9.45 -6.13
CA LEU A 139 -5.77 -8.18 -5.66
C LEU A 139 -6.02 -8.14 -4.16
N GLN A 140 -5.43 -9.06 -3.40
CA GLN A 140 -5.54 -9.12 -1.94
C GLN A 140 -4.47 -8.27 -1.26
N GLU A 141 -4.69 -8.01 0.02
CA GLU A 141 -3.68 -7.39 0.86
C GLU A 141 -2.71 -8.45 1.39
N HIS A 142 -1.42 -8.19 1.26
CA HIS A 142 -0.34 -9.05 1.70
C HIS A 142 0.58 -8.31 2.65
N SER A 143 1.34 -9.06 3.44
CA SER A 143 2.34 -8.50 4.33
C SER A 143 3.69 -9.17 4.12
N ALA A 144 4.75 -8.39 4.26
CA ALA A 144 6.13 -8.86 4.21
C ALA A 144 6.96 -8.19 5.31
N GLU A 145 7.92 -8.94 5.85
CA GLU A 145 8.89 -8.39 6.80
C GLU A 145 10.07 -7.77 6.05
N LEU A 146 10.39 -6.55 6.41
CA LEU A 146 11.56 -5.81 5.93
C LEU A 146 12.64 -5.81 7.00
N LYS A 147 13.80 -6.35 6.70
CA LYS A 147 14.97 -6.28 7.58
C LYS A 147 15.71 -4.97 7.33
N THR A 148 15.95 -4.22 8.40
CA THR A 148 16.84 -3.06 8.43
C THR A 148 18.10 -3.43 9.21
N ASP A 149 19.27 -3.06 8.67
CA ASP A 149 20.55 -3.30 9.33
C ASP A 149 20.65 -2.52 10.63
N ALA A 150 21.56 -2.96 11.50
CA ALA A 150 21.85 -2.32 12.78
C ALA A 150 22.12 -0.83 12.64
N LEU A 151 21.59 -0.04 13.54
CA LEU A 151 21.78 1.40 13.62
C LEU A 151 22.39 1.78 14.98
N PRO A 152 23.29 2.75 15.04
CA PRO A 152 23.76 3.27 16.31
C PRO A 152 22.64 3.94 17.10
N PRO A 153 22.82 4.21 18.42
CA PRO A 153 21.86 4.95 19.19
C PRO A 153 21.48 6.28 18.53
N GLY A 154 20.16 6.53 18.36
CA GLY A 154 19.67 7.73 17.68
C GLY A 154 18.17 7.67 17.41
N MET A 155 17.66 8.73 16.83
CA MET A 155 16.29 8.78 16.33
C MET A 155 16.30 8.75 14.81
N TYR A 156 15.41 7.94 14.25
CA TYR A 156 15.37 7.67 12.83
C TYR A 156 13.92 7.70 12.33
N VAL A 157 13.73 8.09 11.09
CA VAL A 157 12.47 7.97 10.37
C VAL A 157 12.68 7.04 9.19
N LEU A 158 11.88 5.99 9.09
CA LEU A 158 11.82 5.12 7.94
C LEU A 158 10.60 5.49 7.09
N MET A 159 10.86 5.88 5.85
CA MET A 159 9.83 6.21 4.86
C MET A 159 9.71 5.09 3.84
N ALA A 160 8.48 4.76 3.46
CA ALA A 160 8.19 3.85 2.35
C ALA A 160 7.37 4.57 1.28
N SER A 161 7.74 4.37 0.03
CA SER A 161 7.09 4.98 -1.13
C SER A 161 6.91 3.94 -2.24
N LYS A 162 5.84 4.07 -3.01
CA LYS A 162 5.66 3.35 -4.27
C LYS A 162 6.44 3.98 -5.43
N HIS A 163 6.96 5.20 -5.25
CA HIS A 163 7.76 5.94 -6.23
C HIS A 163 9.15 6.27 -5.68
N GLU A 164 10.14 6.19 -6.54
CA GLU A 164 11.55 6.44 -6.17
C GLU A 164 11.81 7.90 -5.76
N ASP A 165 11.07 8.83 -6.31
CA ASP A 165 11.16 10.26 -6.02
C ASP A 165 10.51 10.69 -4.69
N PHE A 166 9.84 9.76 -3.98
CA PHE A 166 9.10 10.04 -2.75
C PHE A 166 8.08 11.17 -2.90
N GLY A 167 7.50 11.36 -4.10
CA GLY A 167 6.45 12.34 -4.35
C GLY A 167 5.25 12.19 -3.41
N LEU A 168 4.49 13.28 -3.21
CA LEU A 168 3.40 13.36 -2.22
C LEU A 168 2.21 12.41 -2.46
N LYS A 169 2.03 11.89 -3.68
CA LYS A 169 0.86 11.07 -4.00
C LYS A 169 0.98 9.65 -3.45
N ASP A 170 0.12 9.34 -2.50
CA ASP A 170 -0.13 7.97 -1.99
C ASP A 170 1.07 7.32 -1.28
N ASN A 171 1.87 8.08 -0.56
CA ASN A 171 3.02 7.58 0.19
C ASN A 171 2.76 7.54 1.70
N ILE A 172 3.44 6.65 2.42
CA ILE A 172 3.20 6.35 3.83
C ILE A 172 4.49 6.44 4.63
N MET A 173 4.35 6.89 5.89
CA MET A 173 5.41 6.92 6.89
C MET A 173 5.08 5.97 8.05
N ALA A 174 6.13 5.43 8.65
CA ALA A 174 6.12 4.78 9.94
C ALA A 174 7.19 5.39 10.86
#